data_159ade4c633ac38adac5e9376495f423
#
_entry.id   159ade4c633ac38adac5e9376495f423
#
_cell.length_a   1.000
_cell.length_b   1.000
_cell.length_c   1.000
_cell.angle_alpha   90.00
_cell.angle_beta   90.00
_cell.angle_gamma   90.00
#
_symmetry.space_group_name_H-M   'P 1'
#
loop_
_entity.id
_entity.type
_entity.pdbx_description
1 polymer ?
#
loop_
_entity_poly.entity_id
_entity_poly.type
_entity_poly.pdbx_seq_one_letter_code
_entity_poly.pdbx_strand_id
1 'polypeptide(L)'
;CLVGSEMCIRDRNLLYDISQTTIPFDRMDPEFLRKPRKWDASDLKRFMIYIGPISSIFDIVTYLVMWHVFGCNSPEHQSLFQSGWFIEGLLSQTLIVHMIRTRKIPFIQSRATWPVIGMTTLVMVIGIVIPFTSFGASIGLQALPLSYFPWLVGILLSYCVLTQLVKNWYIRKFSGWL
;
A
#
# COMPACT_ATOMS: atom_id res chain seq x y z
N CYS A 1 26.45 -1.13 -3.13
CA CYS A 1 25.18 -0.47 -3.54
C CYS A 1 23.94 -1.34 -3.49
N LEU A 2 24.04 -2.66 -3.69
CA LEU A 2 22.89 -3.58 -3.54
C LEU A 2 22.40 -3.71 -2.09
N VAL A 3 23.29 -3.62 -1.11
CA VAL A 3 22.98 -3.77 0.32
C VAL A 3 22.00 -2.70 0.82
N GLY A 4 22.14 -1.45 0.38
CA GLY A 4 21.23 -0.36 0.79
C GLY A 4 19.80 -0.54 0.28
N SER A 5 19.62 -1.02 -0.95
CA SER A 5 18.29 -1.26 -1.51
C SER A 5 17.57 -2.45 -0.84
N GLU A 6 18.32 -3.50 -0.50
CA GLU A 6 17.77 -4.64 0.25
C GLU A 6 17.33 -4.26 1.66
N MET A 7 18.09 -3.41 2.36
CA MET A 7 17.69 -2.89 3.68
C MET A 7 16.41 -2.08 3.59
N CYS A 8 16.28 -1.17 2.63
CA CYS A 8 15.04 -0.39 2.45
C CYS A 8 13.81 -1.27 2.20
N ILE A 9 13.97 -2.36 1.43
CA ILE A 9 12.88 -3.32 1.18
C ILE A 9 12.51 -4.06 2.46
N ARG A 10 13.49 -4.50 3.24
CA ARG A 10 13.26 -5.20 4.51
C ARG A 10 12.58 -4.30 5.54
N ASP A 11 13.04 -3.06 5.67
CA ASP A 11 12.49 -2.09 6.62
C ASP A 11 11.03 -1.73 6.25
N ARG A 12 10.75 -1.57 4.97
CA ARG A 12 9.39 -1.36 4.48
C ARG A 12 8.48 -2.54 4.83
N ASN A 13 8.93 -3.77 4.57
CA ASN A 13 8.17 -4.97 4.86
C ASN A 13 7.95 -5.13 6.38
N LEU A 14 8.95 -4.85 7.20
CA LEU A 14 8.83 -4.89 8.65
C LEU A 14 7.79 -3.89 9.16
N LEU A 15 7.80 -2.65 8.67
CA LEU A 15 6.80 -1.63 9.03
C LEU A 15 5.39 -2.06 8.62
N TYR A 16 5.26 -2.63 7.43
CA TYR A 16 4.00 -3.19 6.96
C TYR A 16 3.54 -4.34 7.87
N ASP A 17 4.39 -5.30 8.19
CA ASP A 17 4.08 -6.44 9.05
C ASP A 17 3.63 -5.97 10.44
N ILE A 18 4.28 -4.96 11.02
CA ILE A 18 3.86 -4.34 12.28
C ILE A 18 2.43 -3.79 12.15
N SER A 19 2.10 -3.14 11.03
CA SER A 19 0.74 -2.63 10.82
C SER A 19 -0.31 -3.73 10.80
N GLN A 20 0.07 -4.95 10.36
CA GLN A 20 -0.82 -6.10 10.26
C GLN A 20 -1.08 -6.82 11.61
N THR A 21 -0.27 -6.58 12.64
CA THR A 21 -0.44 -7.21 13.96
C THR A 21 -1.78 -6.87 14.62
N THR A 22 -2.44 -5.82 14.17
CA THR A 22 -3.74 -5.38 14.68
C THR A 22 -4.94 -5.97 13.94
N ILE A 23 -4.74 -6.68 12.81
CA ILE A 23 -5.83 -7.32 12.04
C ILE A 23 -6.68 -8.28 12.90
N PRO A 24 -6.12 -9.10 13.83
CA PRO A 24 -6.94 -9.97 14.66
C PRO A 24 -7.95 -9.23 15.55
N PHE A 25 -7.75 -7.94 15.81
CA PHE A 25 -8.66 -7.08 16.56
C PHE A 25 -9.72 -6.40 15.68
N ASP A 26 -9.68 -6.64 14.36
CA ASP A 26 -10.68 -6.08 13.44
C ASP A 26 -12.00 -6.86 13.51
N ARG A 27 -13.09 -6.16 13.21
CA ARG A 27 -14.43 -6.76 13.13
C ARG A 27 -14.80 -6.96 11.66
N MET A 28 -15.05 -8.22 11.32
CA MET A 28 -15.57 -8.55 10.00
C MET A 28 -16.99 -8.05 9.81
N ASP A 29 -17.37 -7.75 8.57
CA ASP A 29 -18.74 -7.36 8.25
C ASP A 29 -19.73 -8.46 8.64
N PRO A 30 -20.87 -8.12 9.32
CA PRO A 30 -21.85 -9.11 9.81
C PRO A 30 -22.41 -10.01 8.68
N GLU A 31 -22.45 -9.50 7.46
CA GLU A 31 -22.89 -10.24 6.27
C GLU A 31 -21.95 -11.38 5.92
N PHE A 32 -20.66 -11.22 6.21
CA PHE A 32 -19.64 -12.23 5.97
C PHE A 32 -19.75 -13.40 6.97
N LEU A 33 -20.15 -13.10 8.22
CA LEU A 33 -20.25 -14.08 9.31
C LEU A 33 -21.54 -14.92 9.25
N ARG A 34 -22.54 -14.51 8.46
CA ARG A 34 -23.86 -15.21 8.40
C ARG A 34 -23.80 -16.61 7.79
N LYS A 35 -22.84 -16.91 6.94
CA LYS A 35 -22.70 -18.22 6.29
C LYS A 35 -21.28 -18.76 6.46
N PRO A 36 -21.11 -19.99 6.97
CA PRO A 36 -19.81 -20.64 6.95
C PRO A 36 -19.29 -20.73 5.51
N ARG A 37 -18.10 -20.22 5.26
CA ARG A 37 -17.46 -20.32 3.93
C ARG A 37 -16.39 -21.39 3.98
N LYS A 38 -16.33 -22.21 2.95
CA LYS A 38 -15.19 -23.10 2.75
C LYS A 38 -14.04 -22.27 2.17
N TRP A 39 -12.87 -22.47 2.70
CA TRP A 39 -11.66 -21.89 2.14
C TRP A 39 -11.37 -22.56 0.80
N ASP A 40 -11.40 -21.79 -0.28
CA ASP A 40 -11.13 -22.28 -1.63
C ASP A 40 -9.91 -21.58 -2.22
N ALA A 41 -8.85 -22.36 -2.43
CA ALA A 41 -7.60 -21.87 -3.00
C ALA A 41 -7.77 -21.34 -4.44
N SER A 42 -8.81 -21.77 -5.17
CA SER A 42 -9.08 -21.29 -6.52
C SER A 42 -9.64 -19.87 -6.51
N ASP A 43 -10.43 -19.50 -5.51
CA ASP A 43 -10.93 -18.14 -5.34
C ASP A 43 -9.79 -17.20 -4.98
N LEU A 44 -8.89 -17.63 -4.09
CA LEU A 44 -7.69 -16.86 -3.72
C LEU A 44 -6.77 -16.64 -4.94
N LYS A 45 -6.52 -17.69 -5.74
CA LYS A 45 -5.72 -17.57 -6.98
C LYS A 45 -6.33 -16.57 -7.95
N ARG A 46 -7.65 -16.63 -8.17
CA ARG A 46 -8.36 -15.66 -9.03
C ARG A 46 -8.21 -14.23 -8.51
N PHE A 47 -8.42 -14.05 -7.22
CA PHE A 47 -8.25 -12.75 -6.57
C PHE A 47 -6.85 -12.18 -6.79
N MET A 48 -5.80 -12.98 -6.56
CA MET A 48 -4.41 -12.56 -6.76
C MET A 48 -4.13 -12.17 -8.21
N ILE A 49 -4.68 -12.89 -9.20
CA ILE A 49 -4.47 -12.60 -10.62
C ILE A 49 -5.12 -11.26 -11.04
N TYR A 50 -6.27 -10.90 -10.49
CA TYR A 50 -6.99 -9.69 -10.88
C TYR A 50 -6.63 -8.45 -10.05
N ILE A 51 -6.33 -8.63 -8.77
CA ILE A 51 -6.04 -7.51 -7.86
C ILE A 51 -4.53 -7.24 -7.76
N GLY A 52 -3.70 -8.29 -7.78
CA GLY A 52 -2.24 -8.15 -7.67
C GLY A 52 -1.61 -7.19 -8.69
N PRO A 53 -1.91 -7.29 -9.99
CA PRO A 53 -1.32 -6.42 -11.00
C PRO A 53 -1.62 -4.92 -10.81
N ILE A 54 -2.66 -4.57 -10.06
CA ILE A 54 -2.99 -3.16 -9.79
C ILE A 54 -1.82 -2.47 -9.07
N SER A 55 -1.29 -3.09 -8.02
CA SER A 55 -0.14 -2.53 -7.29
C SER A 55 1.07 -2.35 -8.21
N SER A 56 1.37 -3.33 -9.06
CA SER A 56 2.50 -3.24 -10.00
C SER A 56 2.34 -2.11 -11.01
N ILE A 57 1.11 -1.81 -11.44
CA ILE A 57 0.85 -0.65 -12.33
C ILE A 57 1.26 0.65 -11.63
N PHE A 58 0.90 0.82 -10.35
CA PHE A 58 1.23 2.03 -9.61
C PHE A 58 2.69 2.11 -9.19
N ASP A 59 3.36 0.99 -8.92
CA ASP A 59 4.81 0.94 -8.79
C ASP A 59 5.50 1.48 -10.06
N ILE A 60 5.02 1.06 -11.25
CA ILE A 60 5.55 1.56 -12.54
C ILE A 60 5.24 3.06 -12.72
N VAL A 61 4.04 3.51 -12.36
CA VAL A 61 3.68 4.94 -12.43
C VAL A 61 4.59 5.76 -11.54
N THR A 62 4.84 5.32 -10.31
CA THR A 62 5.77 5.99 -9.39
C THR A 62 7.19 6.02 -9.96
N TYR A 63 7.64 4.91 -10.54
CA TYR A 63 8.93 4.87 -11.26
C TYR A 63 8.99 5.95 -12.34
N LEU A 64 7.98 6.03 -13.20
CA LEU A 64 7.95 7.01 -14.30
C LEU A 64 7.91 8.45 -13.79
N VAL A 65 7.17 8.72 -12.73
CA VAL A 65 7.13 10.04 -12.10
C VAL A 65 8.50 10.41 -11.54
N MET A 66 9.14 9.50 -10.79
CA MET A 66 10.49 9.77 -10.26
C MET A 66 11.52 9.96 -11.36
N TRP A 67 11.42 9.19 -12.45
CA TRP A 67 12.35 9.26 -13.58
C TRP A 67 12.19 10.52 -14.42
N HIS A 68 10.95 10.87 -14.82
CA HIS A 68 10.70 11.96 -15.77
C HIS A 68 10.43 13.31 -15.10
N VAL A 69 9.76 13.33 -13.94
CA VAL A 69 9.39 14.58 -13.26
C VAL A 69 10.51 15.04 -12.32
N PHE A 70 11.08 14.09 -11.56
CA PHE A 70 12.12 14.40 -10.59
C PHE A 70 13.54 14.16 -11.09
N GLY A 71 13.70 13.70 -12.33
CA GLY A 71 15.00 13.54 -12.98
C GLY A 71 15.91 12.51 -12.29
N CYS A 72 15.33 11.53 -11.60
CA CYS A 72 16.09 10.47 -10.91
C CYS A 72 16.64 9.42 -11.89
N ASN A 73 17.36 9.90 -12.92
CA ASN A 73 17.93 9.08 -14.01
C ASN A 73 19.45 8.87 -13.87
N SER A 74 20.05 9.36 -12.81
CA SER A 74 21.48 9.23 -12.52
C SER A 74 21.74 8.54 -11.19
N PRO A 75 22.89 7.90 -11.01
CA PRO A 75 23.27 7.25 -9.75
C PRO A 75 23.28 8.20 -8.54
N GLU A 76 23.50 9.50 -8.77
CA GLU A 76 23.50 10.53 -7.71
C GLU A 76 22.14 10.72 -7.06
N HIS A 77 21.04 10.47 -7.81
CA HIS A 77 19.66 10.59 -7.33
C HIS A 77 19.05 9.25 -6.87
N GLN A 78 19.87 8.21 -6.72
CA GLN A 78 19.40 6.89 -6.30
C GLN A 78 18.69 6.92 -4.95
N SER A 79 19.25 7.63 -3.95
CA SER A 79 18.64 7.74 -2.62
C SER A 79 17.30 8.46 -2.64
N LEU A 80 17.16 9.48 -3.50
CA LEU A 80 15.90 10.19 -3.69
C LEU A 80 14.84 9.28 -4.31
N PHE A 81 15.22 8.52 -5.33
CA PHE A 81 14.35 7.52 -5.97
C PHE A 81 13.88 6.46 -4.96
N GLN A 82 14.81 5.90 -4.18
CA GLN A 82 14.51 4.91 -3.15
C GLN A 82 13.55 5.46 -2.09
N SER A 83 13.71 6.72 -1.68
CA SER A 83 12.82 7.36 -0.71
C SER A 83 11.41 7.53 -1.25
N GLY A 84 11.26 7.97 -2.50
CA GLY A 84 9.95 8.10 -3.14
C GLY A 84 9.23 6.77 -3.26
N TRP A 85 9.93 5.77 -3.74
CA TRP A 85 9.39 4.42 -3.89
C TRP A 85 9.10 3.73 -2.55
N PHE A 86 9.93 3.98 -1.52
CA PHE A 86 9.70 3.49 -0.17
C PHE A 86 8.39 4.02 0.42
N ILE A 87 8.16 5.34 0.36
CA ILE A 87 6.95 5.95 0.91
C ILE A 87 5.71 5.49 0.14
N GLU A 88 5.74 5.54 -1.20
CA GLU A 88 4.61 5.11 -2.02
C GLU A 88 4.27 3.65 -1.75
N GLY A 89 5.25 2.74 -1.80
CA GLY A 89 5.02 1.33 -1.58
C GLY A 89 4.52 1.00 -0.16
N LEU A 90 4.98 1.71 0.87
CA LEU A 90 4.46 1.52 2.22
C LEU A 90 3.02 1.99 2.35
N LEU A 91 2.69 3.16 1.79
CA LEU A 91 1.34 3.70 1.87
C LEU A 91 0.35 2.89 1.03
N SER A 92 0.71 2.50 -0.20
CA SER A 92 -0.14 1.68 -1.06
C SER A 92 -0.40 0.29 -0.45
N GLN A 93 0.63 -0.37 0.11
CA GLN A 93 0.50 -1.64 0.82
C GLN A 93 -0.40 -1.53 2.07
N THR A 94 -0.31 -0.43 2.80
CA THR A 94 -1.14 -0.21 3.98
C THR A 94 -2.59 0.10 3.59
N LEU A 95 -2.80 0.87 2.51
CA LEU A 95 -4.13 1.19 2.01
C LEU A 95 -4.86 -0.02 1.43
N ILE A 96 -4.15 -0.92 0.71
CA ILE A 96 -4.80 -2.09 0.10
C ILE A 96 -5.48 -2.97 1.16
N VAL A 97 -4.92 -3.08 2.36
CA VAL A 97 -5.53 -3.85 3.46
C VAL A 97 -6.92 -3.32 3.79
N HIS A 98 -7.07 -2.00 3.87
CA HIS A 98 -8.38 -1.39 4.07
C HIS A 98 -9.32 -1.60 2.89
N MET A 99 -8.78 -1.66 1.66
CA MET A 99 -9.57 -1.87 0.45
C MET A 99 -10.09 -3.29 0.31
N ILE A 100 -9.30 -4.31 0.69
CA ILE A 100 -9.66 -5.72 0.50
C ILE A 100 -10.41 -6.33 1.68
N ARG A 101 -10.31 -5.77 2.90
CA ARG A 101 -10.96 -6.31 4.10
C ARG A 101 -12.49 -6.32 4.04
N THR A 102 -13.10 -5.52 3.22
CA THR A 102 -14.56 -5.36 3.11
C THR A 102 -15.05 -5.45 1.68
N ARG A 103 -16.24 -5.99 1.49
CA ARG A 103 -16.95 -5.94 0.20
C ARG A 103 -17.44 -4.53 -0.14
N LYS A 104 -17.67 -3.70 0.87
CA LYS A 104 -18.22 -2.34 0.78
C LYS A 104 -17.13 -1.32 0.44
N ILE A 105 -17.52 -0.06 0.26
CA ILE A 105 -16.56 1.04 0.08
C ILE A 105 -15.88 1.29 1.43
N PRO A 106 -14.54 1.10 1.52
CA PRO A 106 -13.81 1.33 2.76
C PRO A 106 -13.92 2.79 3.21
N PHE A 107 -13.78 3.01 4.50
CA PHE A 107 -13.88 4.30 5.20
C PHE A 107 -15.29 4.96 5.18
N ILE A 108 -16.11 4.72 4.16
CA ILE A 108 -17.45 5.31 4.03
C ILE A 108 -18.52 4.36 4.53
N GLN A 109 -18.57 3.14 4.00
CA GLN A 109 -19.61 2.15 4.30
C GLN A 109 -19.18 1.11 5.33
N SER A 110 -17.90 0.80 5.42
CA SER A 110 -17.34 -0.11 6.42
C SER A 110 -16.02 0.47 6.92
N ARG A 111 -15.95 0.69 8.23
CA ARG A 111 -14.74 1.21 8.89
C ARG A 111 -14.04 0.08 9.62
N ALA A 112 -12.72 0.07 9.57
CA ALA A 112 -11.91 -0.78 10.43
C ALA A 112 -12.08 -0.38 11.89
N THR A 113 -11.76 -1.28 12.80
CA THR A 113 -11.73 -0.96 14.22
C THR A 113 -10.65 0.07 14.54
N TRP A 114 -10.84 0.84 15.61
CA TRP A 114 -9.90 1.89 16.01
C TRP A 114 -8.44 1.41 16.15
N PRO A 115 -8.15 0.22 16.71
CA PRO A 115 -6.77 -0.29 16.76
C PRO A 115 -6.14 -0.44 15.38
N VAL A 116 -6.90 -0.93 14.39
CA VAL A 116 -6.40 -1.10 13.02
C VAL A 116 -6.17 0.25 12.35
N ILE A 117 -7.13 1.18 12.45
CA ILE A 117 -6.97 2.53 11.88
C ILE A 117 -5.80 3.26 12.56
N GLY A 118 -5.71 3.18 13.88
CA GLY A 118 -4.65 3.84 14.64
C GLY A 118 -3.25 3.32 14.26
N MET A 119 -3.07 2.00 14.21
CA MET A 119 -1.79 1.40 13.87
C MET A 119 -1.40 1.66 12.42
N THR A 120 -2.32 1.50 11.48
CA THR A 120 -2.03 1.76 10.06
C THR A 120 -1.70 3.23 9.81
N THR A 121 -2.44 4.16 10.45
CA THR A 121 -2.13 5.59 10.37
C THR A 121 -0.77 5.90 10.98
N LEU A 122 -0.45 5.33 12.15
CA LEU A 122 0.83 5.50 12.81
C LEU A 122 1.98 5.04 11.90
N VAL A 123 1.86 3.86 11.30
CA VAL A 123 2.88 3.31 10.40
C VAL A 123 3.03 4.19 9.14
N MET A 124 1.93 4.69 8.58
CA MET A 124 1.99 5.61 7.44
C MET A 124 2.73 6.92 7.81
N VAL A 125 2.43 7.50 8.97
CA VAL A 125 3.11 8.72 9.45
C VAL A 125 4.60 8.45 9.69
N ILE A 126 4.95 7.35 10.35
CA ILE A 126 6.34 6.94 10.56
C ILE A 126 7.05 6.79 9.21
N GLY A 127 6.43 6.10 8.24
CA GLY A 127 7.01 5.91 6.91
C GLY A 127 7.27 7.20 6.15
N ILE A 128 6.39 8.19 6.29
CA ILE A 128 6.59 9.53 5.69
C ILE A 128 7.72 10.29 6.40
N VAL A 129 7.85 10.14 7.71
CA VAL A 129 8.83 10.88 8.52
C VAL A 129 10.23 10.28 8.41
N ILE A 130 10.39 8.96 8.28
CA ILE A 130 11.69 8.27 8.25
C ILE A 130 12.70 8.92 7.30
N PRO A 131 12.42 9.23 6.02
CA PRO A 131 13.39 9.83 5.11
C PRO A 131 13.90 11.22 5.54
N PHE A 132 13.19 11.88 6.45
CA PHE A 132 13.58 13.18 6.99
C PHE A 132 14.39 13.08 8.28
N THR A 133 14.65 11.86 8.76
CA THR A 133 15.40 11.62 10.00
C THR A 133 16.84 11.19 9.71
N SER A 134 17.71 11.33 10.72
CA SER A 134 19.08 10.80 10.65
C SER A 134 19.10 9.28 10.47
N PHE A 135 18.09 8.58 11.00
CA PHE A 135 17.93 7.14 10.79
C PHE A 135 17.67 6.81 9.30
N GLY A 136 16.77 7.55 8.64
CA GLY A 136 16.54 7.41 7.20
C GLY A 136 17.82 7.61 6.38
N ALA A 137 18.61 8.62 6.72
CA ALA A 137 19.90 8.87 6.07
C ALA A 137 20.89 7.69 6.27
N SER A 138 20.89 7.05 7.43
CA SER A 138 21.78 5.91 7.72
C SER A 138 21.43 4.65 6.89
N ILE A 139 20.18 4.50 6.47
CA ILE A 139 19.71 3.40 5.62
C ILE A 139 19.67 3.74 4.13
N GLY A 140 20.20 4.93 3.76
CA GLY A 140 20.33 5.37 2.37
C GLY A 140 19.11 6.10 1.81
N LEU A 141 18.18 6.53 2.65
CA LEU A 141 17.05 7.38 2.25
C LEU A 141 17.42 8.85 2.32
N GLN A 142 16.81 9.66 1.48
CA GLN A 142 16.99 11.10 1.41
C GLN A 142 15.65 11.81 1.55
N ALA A 143 15.66 13.00 2.17
CA ALA A 143 14.48 13.83 2.28
C ALA A 143 13.90 14.18 0.90
N LEU A 144 12.61 13.93 0.72
CA LEU A 144 11.91 14.21 -0.52
C LEU A 144 11.53 15.68 -0.63
N PRO A 145 11.54 16.26 -1.84
CA PRO A 145 11.03 17.60 -2.07
C PRO A 145 9.52 17.66 -1.82
N LEU A 146 9.04 18.78 -1.28
CA LEU A 146 7.61 18.96 -1.00
C LEU A 146 6.75 18.83 -2.25
N SER A 147 7.29 19.09 -3.43
CA SER A 147 6.62 18.90 -4.72
C SER A 147 6.29 17.42 -5.04
N TYR A 148 6.90 16.47 -4.35
CA TYR A 148 6.58 15.05 -4.48
C TYR A 148 5.21 14.69 -3.88
N PHE A 149 4.81 15.30 -2.77
CA PHE A 149 3.60 14.94 -2.05
C PHE A 149 2.29 15.10 -2.84
N PRO A 150 2.08 16.15 -3.65
CA PRO A 150 0.91 16.20 -4.54
C PRO A 150 0.84 15.03 -5.53
N TRP A 151 1.98 14.62 -6.09
CA TRP A 151 2.06 13.45 -6.97
C TRP A 151 1.74 12.16 -6.22
N LEU A 152 2.29 11.98 -5.03
CA LEU A 152 2.01 10.85 -4.15
C LEU A 152 0.50 10.74 -3.83
N VAL A 153 -0.12 11.85 -3.44
CA VAL A 153 -1.57 11.88 -3.16
C VAL A 153 -2.36 11.51 -4.42
N GLY A 154 -2.00 12.05 -5.59
CA GLY A 154 -2.63 11.72 -6.87
C GLY A 154 -2.53 10.24 -7.20
N ILE A 155 -1.34 9.64 -7.02
CA ILE A 155 -1.08 8.21 -7.24
C ILE A 155 -1.94 7.36 -6.30
N LEU A 156 -1.95 7.67 -4.99
CA LEU A 156 -2.70 6.90 -3.99
C LEU A 156 -4.21 7.00 -4.19
N LEU A 157 -4.74 8.19 -4.54
CA LEU A 157 -6.16 8.35 -4.88
C LEU A 157 -6.53 7.54 -6.12
N SER A 158 -5.72 7.61 -7.17
CA SER A 158 -5.93 6.83 -8.39
C SER A 158 -5.87 5.33 -8.11
N TYR A 159 -4.95 4.90 -7.24
CA TYR A 159 -4.85 3.54 -6.75
C TYR A 159 -6.13 3.07 -6.04
N CYS A 160 -6.64 3.86 -5.11
CA CYS A 160 -7.88 3.55 -4.40
C CYS A 160 -9.08 3.46 -5.36
N VAL A 161 -9.20 4.41 -6.30
CA VAL A 161 -10.29 4.42 -7.29
C VAL A 161 -10.20 3.18 -8.19
N LEU A 162 -9.03 2.90 -8.77
CA LEU A 162 -8.87 1.74 -9.66
C LEU A 162 -9.12 0.44 -8.92
N THR A 163 -8.58 0.28 -7.71
CA THR A 163 -8.81 -0.90 -6.87
C THR A 163 -10.31 -1.08 -6.59
N GLN A 164 -11.03 0.00 -6.28
CA GLN A 164 -12.47 -0.06 -6.03
C GLN A 164 -13.26 -0.43 -7.29
N LEU A 165 -12.88 0.09 -8.45
CA LEU A 165 -13.52 -0.25 -9.73
C LEU A 165 -13.32 -1.73 -10.08
N VAL A 166 -12.08 -2.22 -9.99
CA VAL A 166 -11.76 -3.63 -10.25
C VAL A 166 -12.44 -4.54 -9.23
N LYS A 167 -12.49 -4.16 -7.96
CA LYS A 167 -13.23 -4.87 -6.92
C LYS A 167 -14.72 -4.97 -7.25
N ASN A 168 -15.35 -3.88 -7.62
CA ASN A 168 -16.78 -3.87 -7.99
C ASN A 168 -17.04 -4.75 -9.23
N TRP A 169 -16.15 -4.68 -10.23
CA TRP A 169 -16.24 -5.53 -11.40
C TRP A 169 -16.05 -7.02 -11.03
N TYR A 170 -15.07 -7.34 -10.19
CA TYR A 170 -14.80 -8.70 -9.72
C TYR A 170 -16.02 -9.29 -8.99
N ILE A 171 -16.61 -8.54 -8.06
CA ILE A 171 -17.79 -8.96 -7.30
C ILE A 171 -18.99 -9.23 -8.24
N ARG A 172 -19.19 -8.39 -9.26
CA ARG A 172 -20.26 -8.58 -10.25
C ARG A 172 -20.04 -9.83 -11.11
N LYS A 173 -18.79 -10.11 -11.49
CA LYS A 173 -18.44 -11.22 -12.38
C LYS A 173 -18.45 -12.58 -11.68
N PHE A 174 -17.94 -12.64 -10.45
CA PHE A 174 -17.74 -13.90 -9.72
C PHE A 174 -18.73 -14.10 -8.56
N SER A 175 -19.63 -13.15 -8.31
CA SER A 175 -20.66 -13.17 -7.24
C SER A 175 -20.11 -13.46 -5.84
N GLY A 176 -18.80 -13.35 -5.64
CA GLY A 176 -18.08 -13.61 -4.40
C GLY A 176 -17.04 -12.54 -4.12
N TRP A 177 -16.72 -12.35 -2.85
CA TRP A 177 -15.57 -11.62 -2.34
C TRP A 177 -14.97 -12.48 -1.24
N LEU A 178 -13.65 -12.46 -1.12
CA LEU A 178 -12.90 -13.24 -0.10
C LEU A 178 -13.46 -13.05 1.30
#